data_553558cbb96b78a84305500b427a63d8
#
_entry.id   553558cbb96b78a84305500b427a63d8
#
_cell.length_a   1.000
_cell.length_b   1.000
_cell.length_c   1.000
_cell.angle_alpha   90.00
_cell.angle_beta   90.00
_cell.angle_gamma   90.00
#
_symmetry.space_group_name_H-M   'P 1'
#
loop_
_entity.id
_entity.type
_entity.pdbx_description
1 polymer ?
#
loop_
_entity_poly.entity_id
_entity_poly.type
_entity_poly.pdbx_seq_one_letter_code
_entity_poly.pdbx_strand_id
1 'polypeptide(L)'
;MSIETLENIISSYMKLPLPEYSFAWQGGEPTTMGLDFFRKAVEFQKKYAPRGAVISNGLQTNATLIDQPMAEFFAEYNFLLGVSLDGSNKFHNKFRLTIDGRPTHSKVMEGINLLRNAKAEFNILCLVNSENVDKPKELYKYYKEKRFNFLQFIPCVEYDGEGNLTHYSITGEQWGEFLCELFDIWYRKDTRKVSIRHFDSVLNYLVMGKYTECTMDKDCRQYFVVEYDGGIFPCDFFVEKELELGNTNSSHGNAWKKALSNPRYETFGKKKSMWNKKCTTCKWLILCHGDCPKKRGSDADPEILSTLCEGWQIFYEHTMERFEKLANKIKN
;
A
#
# COMPACT_ATOMS: atom_id res chain seq x y z
N MET A 1 -10.91 17.38 -3.80
CA MET A 1 -10.02 18.38 -3.13
C MET A 1 -10.05 19.69 -3.92
N SER A 2 -10.18 20.85 -3.26
CA SER A 2 -10.07 22.15 -3.92
C SER A 2 -8.60 22.49 -4.22
N ILE A 3 -8.37 23.39 -5.19
CA ILE A 3 -6.99 23.85 -5.49
C ILE A 3 -6.39 24.64 -4.32
N GLU A 4 -7.21 25.36 -3.57
CA GLU A 4 -6.79 26.06 -2.36
C GLU A 4 -6.33 25.06 -1.28
N THR A 5 -7.11 23.99 -1.03
CA THR A 5 -6.71 22.93 -0.09
C THR A 5 -5.41 22.25 -0.54
N LEU A 6 -5.27 21.95 -1.83
CA LEU A 6 -4.06 21.38 -2.40
C LEU A 6 -2.83 22.29 -2.14
N GLU A 7 -2.97 23.59 -2.39
CA GLU A 7 -1.90 24.57 -2.14
C GLU A 7 -1.55 24.65 -0.64
N ASN A 8 -2.55 24.66 0.23
CA ASN A 8 -2.36 24.68 1.68
C ASN A 8 -1.62 23.44 2.19
N ILE A 9 -1.97 22.26 1.69
CA ILE A 9 -1.27 21.00 2.03
C ILE A 9 0.19 21.10 1.61
N ILE A 10 0.45 21.36 0.33
CA ILE A 10 1.80 21.36 -0.23
C ILE A 10 2.67 22.45 0.40
N SER A 11 2.18 23.68 0.46
CA SER A 11 2.93 24.81 1.03
C SER A 11 3.26 24.64 2.50
N SER A 12 2.36 24.07 3.29
CA SER A 12 2.59 23.82 4.72
C SER A 12 3.51 22.62 4.95
N TYR A 13 3.36 21.54 4.17
CA TYR A 13 4.21 20.36 4.25
C TYR A 13 5.66 20.67 3.88
N MET A 14 5.87 21.43 2.82
CA MET A 14 7.20 21.83 2.36
C MET A 14 7.94 22.82 3.29
N LYS A 15 7.29 23.35 4.32
CA LYS A 15 7.94 24.12 5.39
C LYS A 15 8.59 23.25 6.47
N LEU A 16 8.29 21.95 6.50
CA LEU A 16 8.94 21.04 7.44
C LEU A 16 10.40 20.83 7.03
N PRO A 17 11.35 20.75 7.99
CA PRO A 17 12.77 20.53 7.67
C PRO A 17 13.03 19.02 7.41
N LEU A 18 12.56 18.53 6.27
CA LEU A 18 12.70 17.14 5.87
C LEU A 18 13.77 16.99 4.76
N PRO A 19 14.51 15.87 4.72
CA PRO A 19 15.46 15.60 3.65
C PRO A 19 14.79 15.26 2.32
N GLU A 20 13.55 14.71 2.40
CA GLU A 20 12.74 14.29 1.26
C GLU A 20 11.27 14.56 1.55
N TYR A 21 10.53 14.94 0.50
CA TYR A 21 9.09 15.18 0.53
C TYR A 21 8.38 14.17 -0.34
N SER A 22 7.70 13.21 0.27
CA SER A 22 6.95 12.19 -0.43
C SER A 22 5.46 12.50 -0.43
N PHE A 23 4.85 12.47 -1.61
CA PHE A 23 3.42 12.61 -1.81
C PHE A 23 2.86 11.30 -2.39
N ALA A 24 1.88 10.71 -1.72
CA ALA A 24 1.16 9.53 -2.19
C ALA A 24 -0.30 9.90 -2.46
N TRP A 25 -0.67 9.91 -3.73
CA TRP A 25 -2.02 10.22 -4.19
C TRP A 25 -2.86 8.94 -4.19
N GLN A 26 -3.82 8.88 -3.30
CA GLN A 26 -4.67 7.71 -3.06
C GLN A 26 -6.07 8.15 -2.64
N GLY A 27 -6.99 7.19 -2.47
CA GLY A 27 -8.38 7.39 -2.04
C GLY A 27 -9.32 7.46 -3.23
N GLY A 28 -10.51 6.83 -3.16
CA GLY A 28 -11.41 6.70 -4.30
C GLY A 28 -10.65 6.30 -5.58
N GLU A 29 -10.71 7.18 -6.59
CA GLU A 29 -9.86 7.09 -7.78
C GLU A 29 -9.24 8.46 -8.06
N PRO A 30 -7.94 8.66 -7.79
CA PRO A 30 -7.29 9.97 -7.91
C PRO A 30 -7.33 10.57 -9.33
N THR A 31 -7.33 9.72 -10.37
CA THR A 31 -7.36 10.19 -11.77
C THR A 31 -8.68 10.87 -12.16
N THR A 32 -9.74 10.74 -11.35
CA THR A 32 -10.98 11.51 -11.52
C THR A 32 -10.78 13.01 -11.31
N MET A 33 -9.69 13.42 -10.65
CA MET A 33 -9.33 14.84 -10.51
C MET A 33 -8.85 15.47 -11.81
N GLY A 34 -8.53 14.66 -12.82
CA GLY A 34 -8.03 15.14 -14.11
C GLY A 34 -6.57 15.58 -14.08
N LEU A 35 -5.96 15.70 -15.26
CA LEU A 35 -4.55 16.03 -15.42
C LEU A 35 -4.18 17.41 -14.85
N ASP A 36 -5.08 18.38 -14.96
CA ASP A 36 -4.80 19.75 -14.50
C ASP A 36 -4.62 19.84 -12.98
N PHE A 37 -5.26 18.96 -12.22
CA PHE A 37 -5.02 18.85 -10.79
C PHE A 37 -3.55 18.43 -10.50
N PHE A 38 -3.04 17.43 -11.18
CA PHE A 38 -1.66 16.97 -11.00
C PHE A 38 -0.63 17.98 -11.49
N ARG A 39 -0.94 18.72 -12.57
CA ARG A 39 -0.14 19.87 -13.01
C ARG A 39 -0.03 20.93 -11.93
N LYS A 40 -1.15 21.26 -11.28
CA LYS A 40 -1.15 22.20 -10.16
C LYS A 40 -0.40 21.67 -8.95
N ALA A 41 -0.52 20.39 -8.65
CA ALA A 41 0.27 19.77 -7.57
C ALA A 41 1.78 19.95 -7.80
N VAL A 42 2.27 19.62 -9.00
CA VAL A 42 3.68 19.78 -9.36
C VAL A 42 4.10 21.26 -9.41
N GLU A 43 3.23 22.16 -9.90
CA GLU A 43 3.48 23.61 -9.85
C GLU A 43 3.69 24.10 -8.42
N PHE A 44 2.82 23.71 -7.48
CA PHE A 44 2.96 24.07 -6.07
C PHE A 44 4.16 23.41 -5.41
N GLN A 45 4.46 22.15 -5.74
CA GLN A 45 5.68 21.50 -5.27
C GLN A 45 6.92 22.29 -5.70
N LYS A 46 7.04 22.70 -6.97
CA LYS A 46 8.13 23.53 -7.47
C LYS A 46 8.18 24.91 -6.81
N LYS A 47 7.02 25.54 -6.58
CA LYS A 47 6.91 26.88 -5.96
C LYS A 47 7.38 26.91 -4.52
N TYR A 48 7.06 25.87 -3.74
CA TYR A 48 7.30 25.84 -2.30
C TYR A 48 8.48 24.98 -1.85
N ALA A 49 9.11 24.24 -2.77
CA ALA A 49 10.25 23.38 -2.44
C ALA A 49 11.44 24.18 -1.90
N PRO A 50 12.01 23.80 -0.75
CA PRO A 50 13.29 24.31 -0.32
C PRO A 50 14.39 24.00 -1.34
N ARG A 51 15.43 24.84 -1.38
CA ARG A 51 16.56 24.61 -2.29
C ARG A 51 17.21 23.24 -2.06
N GLY A 52 17.29 22.42 -3.09
CA GLY A 52 17.86 21.08 -3.04
C GLY A 52 16.92 20.00 -2.48
N ALA A 53 15.65 20.32 -2.28
CA ALA A 53 14.65 19.32 -1.84
C ALA A 53 14.51 18.19 -2.85
N VAL A 54 14.46 16.96 -2.35
CA VAL A 54 14.07 15.77 -3.11
C VAL A 54 12.56 15.59 -2.97
N ILE A 55 11.86 15.46 -4.10
CA ILE A 55 10.40 15.30 -4.12
C ILE A 55 10.08 14.00 -4.84
N SER A 56 9.27 13.15 -4.22
CA SER A 56 8.74 11.93 -4.80
C SER A 56 7.22 11.96 -4.85
N ASN A 57 6.65 11.45 -5.95
CA ASN A 57 5.22 11.30 -6.13
C ASN A 57 4.86 9.85 -6.41
N GLY A 58 3.98 9.28 -5.60
CA GLY A 58 3.32 8.00 -5.84
C GLY A 58 1.85 8.21 -6.18
N LEU A 59 1.28 7.37 -7.03
CA LEU A 59 -0.13 7.42 -7.39
C LEU A 59 -0.71 6.01 -7.40
N GLN A 60 -1.71 5.73 -6.57
CA GLN A 60 -2.46 4.48 -6.64
C GLN A 60 -3.74 4.69 -7.46
N THR A 61 -3.92 3.88 -8.51
CA THR A 61 -5.02 4.04 -9.47
C THR A 61 -5.56 2.70 -9.97
N ASN A 62 -6.83 2.68 -10.35
CA ASN A 62 -7.42 1.59 -11.11
C ASN A 62 -7.08 1.66 -12.62
N ALA A 63 -6.37 2.69 -13.05
CA ALA A 63 -5.90 2.96 -14.41
C ALA A 63 -6.98 3.01 -15.52
N THR A 64 -8.27 3.04 -15.18
CA THR A 64 -9.35 3.05 -16.19
C THR A 64 -9.54 4.40 -16.89
N LEU A 65 -8.97 5.48 -16.30
CA LEU A 65 -9.05 6.85 -16.81
C LEU A 65 -7.72 7.38 -17.33
N ILE A 66 -6.66 6.55 -17.33
CA ILE A 66 -5.36 6.95 -17.87
C ILE A 66 -5.48 7.14 -19.39
N ASP A 67 -5.20 8.34 -19.85
CA ASP A 67 -5.05 8.71 -21.24
C ASP A 67 -3.57 9.00 -21.60
N GLN A 68 -3.30 9.26 -22.89
CA GLN A 68 -1.94 9.51 -23.35
C GLN A 68 -1.30 10.74 -22.66
N PRO A 69 -1.97 11.91 -22.55
CA PRO A 69 -1.42 13.07 -21.84
C PRO A 69 -1.10 12.80 -20.36
N MET A 70 -1.96 12.05 -19.65
CA MET A 70 -1.68 11.67 -18.25
C MET A 70 -0.46 10.74 -18.16
N ALA A 71 -0.39 9.74 -19.03
CA ALA A 71 0.73 8.78 -19.02
C ALA A 71 2.08 9.49 -19.28
N GLU A 72 2.12 10.41 -20.24
CA GLU A 72 3.30 11.23 -20.55
C GLU A 72 3.67 12.15 -19.38
N PHE A 73 2.70 12.78 -18.75
CA PHE A 73 2.93 13.64 -17.58
C PHE A 73 3.50 12.84 -16.39
N PHE A 74 2.93 11.68 -16.09
CA PHE A 74 3.43 10.85 -14.98
C PHE A 74 4.84 10.33 -15.24
N ALA A 75 5.17 10.04 -16.50
CA ALA A 75 6.54 9.69 -16.90
C ALA A 75 7.50 10.88 -16.77
N GLU A 76 7.12 12.07 -17.27
CA GLU A 76 7.94 13.30 -17.22
C GLU A 76 8.32 13.68 -15.78
N TYR A 77 7.35 13.55 -14.84
CA TYR A 77 7.55 13.92 -13.43
C TYR A 77 7.91 12.74 -12.53
N ASN A 78 8.30 11.59 -13.11
CA ASN A 78 8.75 10.40 -12.39
C ASN A 78 7.76 9.95 -11.29
N PHE A 79 6.47 9.93 -11.57
CA PHE A 79 5.49 9.34 -10.69
C PHE A 79 5.67 7.81 -10.65
N LEU A 80 5.68 7.23 -9.46
CA LEU A 80 5.58 5.79 -9.30
C LEU A 80 4.11 5.39 -9.16
N LEU A 81 3.59 4.64 -10.14
CA LEU A 81 2.18 4.26 -10.13
C LEU A 81 1.98 2.87 -9.53
N GLY A 82 1.02 2.75 -8.61
CA GLY A 82 0.47 1.47 -8.14
C GLY A 82 -0.82 1.16 -8.91
N VAL A 83 -0.76 0.25 -9.88
CA VAL A 83 -1.91 -0.08 -10.73
C VAL A 83 -2.66 -1.27 -10.17
N SER A 84 -3.94 -1.10 -9.87
CA SER A 84 -4.81 -2.15 -9.36
C SER A 84 -5.20 -3.14 -10.48
N LEU A 85 -4.71 -4.38 -10.37
CA LEU A 85 -5.04 -5.45 -11.32
C LEU A 85 -5.06 -6.81 -10.60
N ASP A 86 -6.23 -7.43 -10.44
CA ASP A 86 -6.42 -8.66 -9.66
C ASP A 86 -6.30 -9.94 -10.53
N GLY A 87 -5.33 -9.96 -11.45
CA GLY A 87 -5.10 -11.09 -12.34
C GLY A 87 -5.78 -10.94 -13.72
N SER A 88 -6.09 -12.06 -14.35
CA SER A 88 -6.78 -12.09 -15.64
C SER A 88 -8.21 -11.56 -15.53
N ASN A 89 -8.86 -11.33 -16.67
CA ASN A 89 -10.27 -10.92 -16.72
C ASN A 89 -11.21 -11.83 -15.92
N LYS A 90 -10.88 -13.12 -15.82
CA LYS A 90 -11.62 -14.12 -15.04
C LYS A 90 -11.71 -13.73 -13.56
N PHE A 91 -10.62 -13.27 -12.95
CA PHE A 91 -10.56 -12.87 -11.55
C PHE A 91 -10.90 -11.39 -11.37
N HIS A 92 -10.26 -10.53 -12.16
CA HIS A 92 -10.40 -9.08 -12.04
C HIS A 92 -11.86 -8.62 -12.14
N ASN A 93 -12.59 -9.12 -13.13
CA ASN A 93 -13.97 -8.71 -13.40
C ASN A 93 -15.01 -9.29 -12.42
N LYS A 94 -14.59 -10.03 -11.41
CA LYS A 94 -15.51 -10.50 -10.35
C LYS A 94 -15.91 -9.36 -9.41
N PHE A 95 -14.95 -8.52 -9.05
CA PHE A 95 -15.16 -7.46 -8.08
C PHE A 95 -14.85 -6.05 -8.62
N ARG A 96 -14.05 -5.94 -9.69
CA ARG A 96 -13.70 -4.64 -10.29
C ARG A 96 -14.57 -4.36 -11.50
N LEU A 97 -15.69 -3.74 -11.21
CA LEU A 97 -16.70 -3.35 -12.19
C LEU A 97 -16.85 -1.82 -12.20
N THR A 98 -17.39 -1.30 -13.29
CA THR A 98 -17.89 0.09 -13.33
C THR A 98 -19.12 0.23 -12.46
N ILE A 99 -19.55 1.46 -12.15
CA ILE A 99 -20.75 1.73 -11.36
C ILE A 99 -22.00 1.06 -11.98
N ASP A 100 -22.05 0.95 -13.31
CA ASP A 100 -23.12 0.27 -14.05
C ASP A 100 -22.87 -1.25 -14.28
N GLY A 101 -21.92 -1.83 -13.54
CA GLY A 101 -21.70 -3.28 -13.50
C GLY A 101 -20.91 -3.87 -14.67
N ARG A 102 -20.28 -3.05 -15.52
CA ARG A 102 -19.47 -3.54 -16.67
C ARG A 102 -18.05 -3.93 -16.25
N PRO A 103 -17.46 -4.97 -16.89
CA PRO A 103 -16.07 -5.37 -16.67
C PRO A 103 -15.06 -4.24 -16.95
N THR A 104 -14.01 -4.14 -16.11
CA THR A 104 -13.00 -3.08 -16.25
C THR A 104 -11.63 -3.57 -16.73
N HIS A 105 -11.35 -4.87 -16.74
CA HIS A 105 -10.03 -5.43 -17.06
C HIS A 105 -9.43 -4.90 -18.38
N SER A 106 -10.21 -4.83 -19.46
CA SER A 106 -9.72 -4.33 -20.76
C SER A 106 -9.27 -2.86 -20.66
N LYS A 107 -10.04 -2.01 -20.00
CA LYS A 107 -9.70 -0.60 -19.78
C LYS A 107 -8.44 -0.43 -18.95
N VAL A 108 -8.29 -1.25 -17.89
CA VAL A 108 -7.06 -1.25 -17.09
C VAL A 108 -5.85 -1.63 -17.94
N MET A 109 -5.98 -2.65 -18.78
CA MET A 109 -4.90 -3.07 -19.69
C MET A 109 -4.58 -2.01 -20.77
N GLU A 110 -5.57 -1.26 -21.24
CA GLU A 110 -5.36 -0.09 -22.12
C GLU A 110 -4.53 0.98 -21.40
N GLY A 111 -4.94 1.37 -20.18
CA GLY A 111 -4.20 2.33 -19.34
C GLY A 111 -2.75 1.88 -19.08
N ILE A 112 -2.54 0.60 -18.74
CA ILE A 112 -1.21 0.02 -18.56
C ILE A 112 -0.36 0.12 -19.84
N ASN A 113 -0.94 -0.11 -21.00
CA ASN A 113 -0.22 0.02 -22.27
C ASN A 113 0.19 1.47 -22.55
N LEU A 114 -0.66 2.45 -22.23
CA LEU A 114 -0.31 3.86 -22.32
C LEU A 114 0.84 4.22 -21.39
N LEU A 115 0.82 3.77 -20.13
CA LEU A 115 1.91 3.97 -19.19
C LEU A 115 3.23 3.35 -19.69
N ARG A 116 3.19 2.13 -20.24
CA ARG A 116 4.38 1.50 -20.84
C ARG A 116 4.94 2.27 -22.03
N ASN A 117 4.07 2.71 -22.93
CA ASN A 117 4.47 3.48 -24.11
C ASN A 117 5.10 4.80 -23.72
N ALA A 118 4.58 5.46 -22.70
CA ALA A 118 5.15 6.68 -22.12
C ALA A 118 6.41 6.43 -21.26
N LYS A 119 6.75 5.17 -20.96
CA LYS A 119 7.84 4.75 -20.06
C LYS A 119 7.63 5.23 -18.61
N ALA A 120 6.39 5.39 -18.19
CA ALA A 120 6.07 5.64 -16.78
C ALA A 120 6.37 4.40 -15.94
N GLU A 121 6.89 4.60 -14.75
CA GLU A 121 7.18 3.50 -13.82
C GLU A 121 5.93 3.09 -13.06
N PHE A 122 5.67 1.79 -13.00
CA PHE A 122 4.53 1.27 -12.25
C PHE A 122 4.77 -0.15 -11.70
N ASN A 123 4.09 -0.44 -10.61
CA ASN A 123 3.94 -1.77 -10.04
C ASN A 123 2.47 -2.21 -10.12
N ILE A 124 2.23 -3.51 -10.01
CA ILE A 124 0.87 -4.08 -9.96
C ILE A 124 0.50 -4.37 -8.51
N LEU A 125 -0.69 -3.87 -8.12
CA LEU A 125 -1.33 -4.18 -6.85
C LEU A 125 -2.45 -5.18 -7.11
N CYS A 126 -2.31 -6.38 -6.56
CA CYS A 126 -3.30 -7.44 -6.64
C CYS A 126 -3.99 -7.60 -5.28
N LEU A 127 -5.29 -7.35 -5.22
CA LEU A 127 -6.09 -7.72 -4.06
C LEU A 127 -6.36 -9.22 -4.10
N VAL A 128 -5.84 -9.96 -3.12
CA VAL A 128 -6.06 -11.39 -2.97
C VAL A 128 -7.35 -11.59 -2.18
N ASN A 129 -8.34 -12.13 -2.83
CA ASN A 129 -9.70 -12.32 -2.34
C ASN A 129 -10.18 -13.76 -2.55
N SER A 130 -11.41 -14.09 -2.15
CA SER A 130 -11.96 -15.44 -2.22
C SER A 130 -11.96 -16.07 -3.62
N GLU A 131 -11.93 -15.27 -4.69
CA GLU A 131 -11.96 -15.77 -6.08
C GLU A 131 -10.58 -16.16 -6.62
N ASN A 132 -9.50 -15.62 -6.05
CA ASN A 132 -8.16 -15.81 -6.58
C ASN A 132 -7.14 -16.38 -5.57
N VAL A 133 -7.48 -16.46 -4.28
CA VAL A 133 -6.57 -16.93 -3.23
C VAL A 133 -6.06 -18.36 -3.47
N ASP A 134 -6.89 -19.25 -4.00
CA ASP A 134 -6.52 -20.64 -4.28
C ASP A 134 -5.82 -20.81 -5.64
N LYS A 135 -5.40 -19.72 -6.27
CA LYS A 135 -4.85 -19.72 -7.64
C LYS A 135 -3.52 -18.97 -7.79
N PRO A 136 -2.57 -19.04 -6.82
CA PRO A 136 -1.33 -18.28 -6.87
C PRO A 136 -0.48 -18.58 -8.12
N LYS A 137 -0.46 -19.84 -8.60
CA LYS A 137 0.26 -20.21 -9.83
C LYS A 137 -0.35 -19.58 -11.08
N GLU A 138 -1.70 -19.56 -11.18
CA GLU A 138 -2.41 -18.95 -12.30
C GLU A 138 -2.18 -17.44 -12.35
N LEU A 139 -2.30 -16.77 -11.19
CA LEU A 139 -2.01 -15.34 -11.05
C LEU A 139 -0.57 -15.00 -11.40
N TYR A 140 0.40 -15.70 -10.83
CA TYR A 140 1.80 -15.43 -11.07
C TYR A 140 2.20 -15.66 -12.53
N LYS A 141 1.71 -16.75 -13.14
CA LYS A 141 1.90 -17.03 -14.56
C LYS A 141 1.34 -15.90 -15.43
N TYR A 142 0.11 -15.44 -15.15
CA TYR A 142 -0.52 -14.32 -15.85
C TYR A 142 0.35 -13.06 -15.80
N TYR A 143 0.81 -12.66 -14.61
CA TYR A 143 1.65 -11.46 -14.47
C TYR A 143 2.97 -11.60 -15.21
N LYS A 144 3.60 -12.75 -15.18
CA LYS A 144 4.84 -13.01 -15.93
C LYS A 144 4.64 -12.95 -17.44
N GLU A 145 3.58 -13.55 -17.97
CA GLU A 145 3.22 -13.50 -19.40
C GLU A 145 2.99 -12.05 -19.85
N LYS A 146 2.43 -11.21 -18.98
CA LYS A 146 2.25 -9.78 -19.21
C LYS A 146 3.52 -8.94 -18.93
N ARG A 147 4.63 -9.57 -18.53
CA ARG A 147 5.90 -8.91 -18.16
C ARG A 147 5.76 -7.87 -17.05
N PHE A 148 4.97 -8.18 -16.04
CA PHE A 148 4.90 -7.41 -14.81
C PHE A 148 5.95 -7.95 -13.83
N ASN A 149 6.96 -7.15 -13.53
CA ASN A 149 8.08 -7.57 -12.71
C ASN A 149 8.06 -6.98 -11.29
N PHE A 150 7.13 -6.09 -11.00
CA PHE A 150 6.95 -5.46 -9.67
C PHE A 150 5.53 -5.73 -9.21
N LEU A 151 5.39 -6.60 -8.21
CA LEU A 151 4.11 -7.11 -7.75
C LEU A 151 3.92 -6.86 -6.26
N GLN A 152 2.72 -6.44 -5.87
CA GLN A 152 2.29 -6.38 -4.49
C GLN A 152 0.99 -7.15 -4.34
N PHE A 153 0.97 -8.18 -3.51
CA PHE A 153 -0.22 -8.93 -3.15
C PHE A 153 -0.76 -8.41 -1.83
N ILE A 154 -2.02 -8.02 -1.80
CA ILE A 154 -2.68 -7.40 -0.65
C ILE A 154 -3.81 -8.33 -0.21
N PRO A 155 -3.78 -8.90 0.99
CA PRO A 155 -4.87 -9.77 1.45
C PRO A 155 -6.15 -8.98 1.71
N CYS A 156 -7.26 -9.44 1.17
CA CYS A 156 -8.58 -8.90 1.42
C CYS A 156 -9.11 -9.41 2.76
N VAL A 157 -9.20 -8.52 3.74
CA VAL A 157 -9.78 -8.82 5.07
C VAL A 157 -10.72 -7.68 5.42
N GLU A 158 -12.01 -7.93 5.25
CA GLU A 158 -13.09 -7.01 5.55
C GLU A 158 -14.14 -7.68 6.41
N TYR A 159 -14.75 -6.91 7.30
CA TYR A 159 -15.78 -7.39 8.20
C TYR A 159 -17.12 -6.77 7.83
N ASP A 160 -18.20 -7.51 8.05
CA ASP A 160 -19.56 -7.01 7.95
C ASP A 160 -19.98 -6.24 9.22
N GLY A 161 -21.20 -5.73 9.26
CA GLY A 161 -21.73 -4.98 10.40
C GLY A 161 -21.94 -5.82 11.68
N GLU A 162 -21.82 -7.15 11.59
CA GLU A 162 -21.89 -8.09 12.71
C GLU A 162 -20.49 -8.53 13.18
N GLY A 163 -19.43 -8.07 12.51
CA GLY A 163 -18.03 -8.42 12.81
C GLY A 163 -17.57 -9.75 12.21
N ASN A 164 -18.33 -10.36 11.29
CA ASN A 164 -17.92 -11.55 10.56
C ASN A 164 -17.12 -11.16 9.31
N LEU A 165 -16.23 -12.06 8.87
CA LEU A 165 -15.55 -11.87 7.59
C LEU A 165 -16.57 -11.87 6.44
N THR A 166 -16.46 -10.90 5.55
CA THR A 166 -17.27 -10.85 4.33
C THR A 166 -16.98 -12.04 3.40
N HIS A 167 -17.92 -12.38 2.51
CA HIS A 167 -17.78 -13.52 1.59
C HIS A 167 -16.63 -13.39 0.59
N TYR A 168 -16.12 -12.19 0.37
CA TYR A 168 -14.97 -11.94 -0.51
C TYR A 168 -13.64 -11.86 0.24
N SER A 169 -13.66 -11.86 1.57
CA SER A 169 -12.48 -11.92 2.41
C SER A 169 -11.82 -13.30 2.40
N ILE A 170 -10.56 -13.36 2.83
CA ILE A 170 -9.78 -14.59 2.94
C ILE A 170 -9.43 -14.88 4.39
N THR A 171 -9.19 -16.17 4.69
CA THR A 171 -8.74 -16.61 6.00
C THR A 171 -7.21 -16.52 6.14
N GLY A 172 -6.72 -16.67 7.38
CA GLY A 172 -5.29 -16.75 7.63
C GLY A 172 -4.65 -17.96 6.95
N GLU A 173 -5.27 -19.13 7.05
CA GLU A 173 -4.79 -20.35 6.40
C GLU A 173 -4.64 -20.17 4.89
N GLN A 174 -5.71 -19.70 4.22
CA GLN A 174 -5.69 -19.41 2.77
C GLN A 174 -4.54 -18.45 2.40
N TRP A 175 -4.34 -17.40 3.20
CA TRP A 175 -3.24 -16.45 2.96
C TRP A 175 -1.87 -17.10 3.08
N GLY A 176 -1.66 -17.94 4.10
CA GLY A 176 -0.40 -18.64 4.30
C GLY A 176 -0.08 -19.60 3.16
N GLU A 177 -1.06 -20.41 2.73
CA GLU A 177 -0.93 -21.34 1.60
C GLU A 177 -0.65 -20.61 0.29
N PHE A 178 -1.39 -19.51 0.02
CA PHE A 178 -1.15 -18.64 -1.13
C PHE A 178 0.31 -18.14 -1.19
N LEU A 179 0.81 -17.62 -0.07
CA LEU A 179 2.17 -17.08 -0.01
C LEU A 179 3.23 -18.17 -0.13
N CYS A 180 3.01 -19.36 0.47
CA CYS A 180 3.94 -20.49 0.35
C CYS A 180 4.07 -20.96 -1.09
N GLU A 181 2.95 -21.16 -1.78
CA GLU A 181 2.96 -21.61 -3.16
C GLU A 181 3.56 -20.56 -4.11
N LEU A 182 3.23 -19.29 -3.90
CA LEU A 182 3.81 -18.15 -4.62
C LEU A 182 5.34 -18.09 -4.42
N PHE A 183 5.80 -18.23 -3.17
CA PHE A 183 7.21 -18.22 -2.84
C PHE A 183 7.98 -19.37 -3.50
N ASP A 184 7.43 -20.58 -3.50
CA ASP A 184 8.05 -21.74 -4.10
C ASP A 184 8.30 -21.58 -5.60
N ILE A 185 7.37 -20.94 -6.31
CA ILE A 185 7.54 -20.66 -7.74
C ILE A 185 8.59 -19.57 -7.95
N TRP A 186 8.47 -18.46 -7.21
CA TRP A 186 9.37 -17.32 -7.29
C TRP A 186 10.82 -17.69 -6.93
N TYR A 187 11.01 -18.43 -5.84
CA TYR A 187 12.32 -18.83 -5.34
C TYR A 187 13.13 -19.64 -6.35
N ARG A 188 12.47 -20.48 -7.15
CA ARG A 188 13.14 -21.39 -8.10
C ARG A 188 13.82 -20.65 -9.25
N LYS A 189 13.26 -19.54 -9.76
CA LYS A 189 13.71 -18.94 -11.05
C LYS A 189 13.74 -17.43 -11.08
N ASP A 190 13.09 -16.73 -10.14
CA ASP A 190 12.71 -15.33 -10.34
C ASP A 190 13.21 -14.36 -9.24
N THR A 191 14.01 -14.83 -8.29
CA THR A 191 14.54 -14.05 -7.15
C THR A 191 15.32 -12.77 -7.53
N ARG A 192 15.78 -12.66 -8.80
CA ARG A 192 16.47 -11.48 -9.34
C ARG A 192 15.74 -10.85 -10.53
N LYS A 193 14.53 -11.30 -10.82
CA LYS A 193 13.77 -10.90 -12.02
C LYS A 193 12.43 -10.29 -11.69
N VAL A 194 11.81 -10.74 -10.60
CA VAL A 194 10.49 -10.29 -10.16
C VAL A 194 10.59 -9.88 -8.71
N SER A 195 10.26 -8.63 -8.47
CA SER A 195 10.08 -8.05 -7.15
C SER A 195 8.68 -8.39 -6.63
N ILE A 196 8.59 -9.00 -5.47
CA ILE A 196 7.34 -9.18 -4.74
C ILE A 196 7.49 -8.43 -3.42
N ARG A 197 6.71 -7.37 -3.25
CA ARG A 197 6.85 -6.37 -2.18
C ARG A 197 7.12 -6.97 -0.80
N HIS A 198 6.31 -7.94 -0.38
CA HIS A 198 6.48 -8.57 0.93
C HIS A 198 7.78 -9.39 1.03
N PHE A 199 8.12 -10.12 -0.02
CA PHE A 199 9.36 -10.93 -0.04
C PHE A 199 10.60 -10.04 0.01
N ASP A 200 10.58 -8.93 -0.71
CA ASP A 200 11.65 -7.94 -0.67
C ASP A 200 11.76 -7.27 0.70
N SER A 201 10.63 -7.03 1.37
CA SER A 201 10.61 -6.46 2.73
C SER A 201 11.22 -7.41 3.76
N VAL A 202 10.91 -8.72 3.68
CA VAL A 202 11.55 -9.75 4.52
C VAL A 202 13.06 -9.81 4.25
N LEU A 203 13.49 -9.82 2.99
CA LEU A 203 14.91 -9.81 2.63
C LEU A 203 15.61 -8.54 3.11
N ASN A 204 14.98 -7.38 2.93
CA ASN A 204 15.54 -6.12 3.42
C ASN A 204 15.75 -6.13 4.94
N TYR A 205 14.78 -6.67 5.69
CA TYR A 205 14.94 -6.85 7.12
C TYR A 205 16.13 -7.78 7.46
N LEU A 206 16.23 -8.92 6.82
CA LEU A 206 17.33 -9.87 7.06
C LEU A 206 18.71 -9.32 6.68
N VAL A 207 18.79 -8.47 5.67
CA VAL A 207 20.06 -7.88 5.20
C VAL A 207 20.41 -6.60 5.96
N MET A 208 19.47 -5.69 6.14
CA MET A 208 19.68 -4.33 6.62
C MET A 208 19.08 -4.06 8.00
N GLY A 209 18.28 -4.98 8.57
CA GLY A 209 17.56 -4.77 9.83
C GLY A 209 16.45 -3.73 9.75
N LYS A 210 15.95 -3.40 8.55
CA LYS A 210 14.93 -2.35 8.33
C LYS A 210 13.70 -2.90 7.64
N TYR A 211 12.53 -2.53 8.13
CA TYR A 211 11.25 -2.83 7.48
C TYR A 211 10.96 -1.83 6.37
N THR A 212 10.30 -2.29 5.30
CA THR A 212 9.85 -1.45 4.19
C THR A 212 8.32 -1.46 4.04
N GLU A 213 7.63 -2.27 4.83
CA GLU A 213 6.17 -2.30 4.94
C GLU A 213 5.72 -1.92 6.35
N CYS A 214 4.71 -1.06 6.46
CA CYS A 214 4.16 -0.62 7.75
C CYS A 214 3.57 -1.78 8.56
N THR A 215 3.10 -2.84 7.89
CA THR A 215 2.58 -4.06 8.53
C THR A 215 3.65 -4.81 9.32
N MET A 216 4.91 -4.70 8.92
CA MET A 216 6.05 -5.33 9.59
C MET A 216 6.67 -4.47 10.71
N ASP A 217 6.29 -3.20 10.84
CA ASP A 217 6.81 -2.34 11.91
C ASP A 217 5.96 -2.46 13.18
N LYS A 218 6.56 -2.15 14.32
CA LYS A 218 5.89 -2.15 15.64
C LYS A 218 5.09 -0.89 15.93
N ASP A 219 5.23 0.16 15.13
CA ASP A 219 4.57 1.46 15.32
C ASP A 219 3.86 1.88 14.03
N CYS A 220 2.60 2.30 14.12
CA CYS A 220 1.81 2.73 12.96
C CYS A 220 2.06 4.19 12.53
N ARG A 221 2.96 4.93 13.18
CA ARG A 221 3.28 6.33 12.82
C ARG A 221 4.24 6.42 11.65
N GLN A 222 3.87 5.88 10.49
CA GLN A 222 4.72 5.83 9.31
C GLN A 222 4.44 6.97 8.33
N TYR A 223 3.21 7.48 8.30
CA TYR A 223 2.74 8.55 7.40
C TYR A 223 1.48 9.21 7.98
N PHE A 224 1.08 10.31 7.36
CA PHE A 224 -0.23 10.91 7.57
C PHE A 224 -1.09 10.76 6.32
N VAL A 225 -2.39 10.70 6.52
CA VAL A 225 -3.38 10.82 5.46
C VAL A 225 -4.01 12.20 5.54
N VAL A 226 -4.19 12.83 4.39
CA VAL A 226 -4.88 14.12 4.30
C VAL A 226 -6.08 13.97 3.38
N GLU A 227 -7.26 14.19 3.92
CA GLU A 227 -8.51 14.11 3.17
C GLU A 227 -8.74 15.33 2.27
N TYR A 228 -9.73 15.23 1.40
CA TYR A 228 -10.03 16.25 0.40
C TYR A 228 -10.39 17.62 0.99
N ASP A 229 -10.80 17.67 2.24
CA ASP A 229 -11.15 18.87 3.01
C ASP A 229 -9.99 19.42 3.87
N GLY A 230 -8.82 18.78 3.78
CA GLY A 230 -7.62 19.14 4.52
C GLY A 230 -7.49 18.51 5.90
N GLY A 231 -8.42 17.65 6.33
CA GLY A 231 -8.35 16.88 7.57
C GLY A 231 -7.15 15.93 7.58
N ILE A 232 -6.37 15.90 8.67
CA ILE A 232 -5.18 15.06 8.84
C ILE A 232 -5.53 13.87 9.71
N PHE A 233 -5.23 12.66 9.25
CA PHE A 233 -5.50 11.40 9.94
C PHE A 233 -4.24 10.53 10.04
N PRO A 234 -4.19 9.56 10.99
CA PRO A 234 -3.02 8.73 11.21
C PRO A 234 -2.82 7.62 10.17
N CYS A 235 -3.90 7.18 9.49
CA CYS A 235 -3.86 6.06 8.53
C CYS A 235 -5.10 6.11 7.62
N ASP A 236 -4.96 5.64 6.37
CA ASP A 236 -6.03 5.54 5.38
C ASP A 236 -7.15 4.54 5.73
N PHE A 237 -6.85 3.56 6.56
CA PHE A 237 -7.87 2.64 7.11
C PHE A 237 -8.64 3.21 8.31
N PHE A 238 -8.22 4.33 8.86
CA PHE A 238 -8.75 4.91 10.10
C PHE A 238 -9.03 6.41 9.91
N VAL A 239 -9.83 6.72 8.90
CA VAL A 239 -10.32 8.09 8.62
C VAL A 239 -11.63 8.29 9.38
N GLU A 240 -11.50 8.41 10.70
CA GLU A 240 -12.61 8.59 11.64
C GLU A 240 -12.48 9.94 12.35
N LYS A 241 -13.61 10.60 12.61
CA LYS A 241 -13.60 11.95 13.18
C LYS A 241 -12.87 12.03 14.53
N GLU A 242 -12.95 10.97 15.31
CA GLU A 242 -12.29 10.83 16.63
C GLU A 242 -10.78 10.74 16.48
N LEU A 243 -10.26 10.32 15.34
CA LEU A 243 -8.84 10.18 15.03
C LEU A 243 -8.28 11.37 14.23
N GLU A 244 -9.08 12.40 13.96
CA GLU A 244 -8.60 13.61 13.30
C GLU A 244 -7.53 14.30 14.16
N LEU A 245 -6.36 14.54 13.58
CA LEU A 245 -5.18 15.10 14.24
C LEU A 245 -5.05 16.60 14.04
N GLY A 246 -5.76 17.16 13.07
CA GLY A 246 -5.75 18.57 12.70
C GLY A 246 -6.28 18.76 11.27
N ASN A 247 -6.21 20.00 10.77
CA ASN A 247 -6.65 20.34 9.43
C ASN A 247 -5.74 21.38 8.79
N THR A 248 -5.31 21.18 7.56
CA THR A 248 -4.36 22.04 6.83
C THR A 248 -4.97 23.40 6.50
N ASN A 249 -6.29 23.50 6.37
CA ASN A 249 -7.00 24.76 6.06
C ASN A 249 -7.21 25.65 7.29
N SER A 250 -7.24 25.09 8.50
CA SER A 250 -7.59 25.81 9.73
C SER A 250 -6.40 26.24 10.58
N SER A 251 -5.18 25.78 10.31
CA SER A 251 -4.07 25.81 11.27
C SER A 251 -2.97 26.84 10.97
N HIS A 252 -3.17 27.80 10.03
CA HIS A 252 -2.21 28.88 9.73
C HIS A 252 -0.73 28.43 9.67
N GLY A 253 -0.47 27.31 8.96
CA GLY A 253 0.88 26.76 8.75
C GLY A 253 1.43 25.86 9.84
N ASN A 254 0.72 25.60 10.94
CA ASN A 254 1.15 24.76 12.06
C ASN A 254 0.46 23.37 12.10
N ALA A 255 -0.31 23.02 11.07
CA ALA A 255 -1.10 21.76 11.04
C ALA A 255 -0.24 20.53 11.30
N TRP A 256 0.86 20.38 10.58
CA TRP A 256 1.76 19.24 10.67
C TRP A 256 2.42 19.12 12.05
N LYS A 257 2.88 20.24 12.61
CA LYS A 257 3.48 20.24 13.94
C LYS A 257 2.47 19.84 15.01
N LYS A 258 1.23 20.33 14.89
CA LYS A 258 0.14 19.93 15.78
C LYS A 258 -0.21 18.46 15.63
N ALA A 259 -0.29 17.94 14.39
CA ALA A 259 -0.57 16.53 14.14
C ALA A 259 0.54 15.63 14.71
N LEU A 260 1.81 15.97 14.49
CA LEU A 260 2.97 15.22 15.01
C LEU A 260 2.99 15.17 16.55
N SER A 261 2.61 16.24 17.22
CA SER A 261 2.59 16.33 18.68
C SER A 261 1.25 15.95 19.31
N ASN A 262 0.28 15.49 18.50
CA ASN A 262 -1.04 15.13 19.01
C ASN A 262 -0.97 13.81 19.81
N PRO A 263 -1.41 13.78 21.08
CA PRO A 263 -1.40 12.55 21.89
C PRO A 263 -2.18 11.39 21.25
N ARG A 264 -3.21 11.68 20.43
CA ARG A 264 -3.96 10.66 19.70
C ARG A 264 -3.07 9.92 18.69
N TYR A 265 -2.15 10.65 18.02
CA TYR A 265 -1.22 10.05 17.08
C TYR A 265 -0.23 9.09 17.76
N GLU A 266 0.27 9.51 18.93
CA GLU A 266 1.13 8.65 19.74
C GLU A 266 0.39 7.39 20.21
N THR A 267 -0.83 7.56 20.75
CA THR A 267 -1.67 6.43 21.18
C THR A 267 -1.99 5.50 20.05
N PHE A 268 -2.37 6.03 18.87
CA PHE A 268 -2.65 5.25 17.67
C PHE A 268 -1.44 4.40 17.25
N GLY A 269 -0.25 5.01 17.18
CA GLY A 269 0.97 4.29 16.80
C GLY A 269 1.32 3.16 17.77
N LYS A 270 1.24 3.43 19.07
CA LYS A 270 1.56 2.45 20.12
C LYS A 270 0.54 1.31 20.23
N LYS A 271 -0.72 1.54 19.87
CA LYS A 271 -1.76 0.49 19.84
C LYS A 271 -1.31 -0.75 19.06
N LYS A 272 -0.54 -0.58 18.01
CA LYS A 272 0.00 -1.70 17.23
C LYS A 272 0.87 -2.64 18.04
N SER A 273 1.64 -2.11 18.97
CA SER A 273 2.51 -2.88 19.89
C SER A 273 1.80 -3.45 21.12
N MET A 274 0.51 -3.18 21.28
CA MET A 274 -0.33 -3.85 22.27
C MET A 274 -0.71 -5.20 21.71
N TRP A 275 0.05 -6.24 22.06
CA TRP A 275 -0.08 -7.53 21.45
C TRP A 275 -0.88 -8.53 22.29
N ASN A 276 -1.64 -9.39 21.63
CA ASN A 276 -2.20 -10.57 22.26
C ASN A 276 -1.09 -11.41 22.92
N LYS A 277 -1.40 -12.09 24.03
CA LYS A 277 -0.44 -12.92 24.76
C LYS A 277 0.26 -13.98 23.87
N LYS A 278 -0.43 -14.53 22.86
CA LYS A 278 0.19 -15.46 21.91
C LYS A 278 1.30 -14.82 21.08
N CYS A 279 1.23 -13.53 20.80
CA CYS A 279 2.27 -12.81 20.06
C CYS A 279 3.56 -12.72 20.85
N THR A 280 3.51 -12.53 22.18
CA THR A 280 4.71 -12.33 23.02
C THR A 280 5.64 -13.53 23.08
N THR A 281 5.14 -14.74 22.79
CA THR A 281 5.90 -16.00 22.72
C THR A 281 6.13 -16.48 21.29
N CYS A 282 5.64 -15.74 20.29
CA CYS A 282 5.74 -16.11 18.88
C CYS A 282 7.14 -15.81 18.32
N LYS A 283 7.83 -16.82 17.78
CA LYS A 283 9.15 -16.65 17.16
C LYS A 283 9.16 -15.71 15.95
N TRP A 284 7.99 -15.50 15.32
CA TRP A 284 7.80 -14.64 14.17
C TRP A 284 7.37 -13.21 14.51
N LEU A 285 7.26 -12.86 15.80
CA LEU A 285 6.84 -11.52 16.21
C LEU A 285 7.70 -10.42 15.58
N ILE A 286 8.99 -10.66 15.46
CA ILE A 286 9.93 -9.70 14.86
C ILE A 286 9.65 -9.36 13.39
N LEU A 287 8.94 -10.22 12.65
CA LEU A 287 8.58 -9.99 11.25
C LEU A 287 7.14 -9.51 11.07
N CYS A 288 6.26 -9.86 12.00
CA CYS A 288 4.83 -9.63 11.89
C CYS A 288 4.35 -8.46 12.77
N HIS A 289 4.96 -8.27 13.96
CA HIS A 289 4.54 -7.29 14.98
C HIS A 289 3.02 -7.25 15.20
N GLY A 290 2.37 -8.44 15.16
CA GLY A 290 0.93 -8.58 15.31
C GLY A 290 0.11 -8.13 14.10
N ASP A 291 0.74 -7.89 12.95
CA ASP A 291 0.13 -7.46 11.69
C ASP A 291 -0.58 -6.09 11.77
N CYS A 292 -1.31 -5.70 10.72
CA CYS A 292 -2.06 -4.46 10.66
C CYS A 292 -3.23 -4.46 11.67
N PRO A 293 -3.43 -3.40 12.46
CA PRO A 293 -4.59 -3.30 13.35
C PRO A 293 -5.94 -3.46 12.65
N LYS A 294 -6.08 -3.00 11.41
CA LYS A 294 -7.28 -3.19 10.57
C LYS A 294 -7.71 -4.66 10.45
N LYS A 295 -6.80 -5.61 10.65
CA LYS A 295 -7.04 -7.05 10.53
C LYS A 295 -7.23 -7.75 11.88
N ARG A 296 -7.35 -6.99 12.97
CA ARG A 296 -7.55 -7.49 14.33
C ARG A 296 -9.01 -7.33 14.76
N GLY A 297 -9.92 -8.07 14.10
CA GLY A 297 -11.36 -7.93 14.29
C GLY A 297 -11.94 -6.63 13.71
N SER A 298 -13.25 -6.45 13.78
CA SER A 298 -13.95 -5.27 13.26
C SER A 298 -13.52 -3.97 13.93
N ASP A 299 -13.19 -4.01 15.22
CA ASP A 299 -12.88 -2.85 16.05
C ASP A 299 -11.37 -2.56 16.16
N ALA A 300 -10.56 -3.28 15.40
CA ALA A 300 -9.09 -3.19 15.46
C ALA A 300 -8.54 -3.36 16.89
N ASP A 301 -9.14 -4.26 17.69
CA ASP A 301 -8.77 -4.51 19.07
C ASP A 301 -7.34 -5.09 19.14
N PRO A 302 -6.43 -4.46 19.87
CA PRO A 302 -5.06 -4.95 20.00
C PRO A 302 -4.94 -6.32 20.70
N GLU A 303 -5.92 -6.69 21.54
CA GLU A 303 -5.94 -8.00 22.21
C GLU A 303 -6.42 -9.14 21.31
N ILE A 304 -7.06 -8.84 20.19
CA ILE A 304 -7.48 -9.81 19.19
C ILE A 304 -6.31 -10.12 18.25
N LEU A 305 -6.12 -11.41 17.94
CA LEU A 305 -5.16 -11.81 16.91
C LEU A 305 -5.60 -11.32 15.53
N SER A 306 -4.63 -10.92 14.70
CA SER A 306 -4.92 -10.71 13.29
C SER A 306 -5.58 -11.94 12.67
N THR A 307 -6.60 -11.74 11.86
CA THR A 307 -7.20 -12.79 11.02
C THR A 307 -6.17 -13.56 10.20
N LEU A 308 -5.07 -12.90 9.85
CA LEU A 308 -3.99 -13.52 9.07
C LEU A 308 -2.88 -14.14 9.93
N CYS A 309 -3.02 -14.17 11.27
CA CYS A 309 -1.99 -14.64 12.19
C CYS A 309 -1.48 -16.06 11.85
N GLU A 310 -2.39 -16.99 11.62
CA GLU A 310 -2.07 -18.38 11.22
C GLU A 310 -1.30 -18.41 9.90
N GLY A 311 -1.74 -17.65 8.93
CA GLY A 311 -1.10 -17.56 7.62
C GLY A 311 0.33 -17.03 7.69
N TRP A 312 0.60 -16.04 8.53
CA TRP A 312 1.97 -15.56 8.75
C TRP A 312 2.87 -16.64 9.38
N GLN A 313 2.34 -17.45 10.31
CA GLN A 313 3.09 -18.56 10.90
C GLN A 313 3.40 -19.64 9.84
N ILE A 314 2.41 -20.06 9.06
CA ILE A 314 2.57 -21.01 7.95
C ILE A 314 3.64 -20.51 6.97
N PHE A 315 3.53 -19.27 6.54
CA PHE A 315 4.44 -18.68 5.56
C PHE A 315 5.88 -18.60 6.06
N TYR A 316 6.12 -18.03 7.23
CA TYR A 316 7.48 -17.87 7.74
C TYR A 316 8.11 -19.22 8.10
N GLU A 317 7.35 -20.17 8.63
CA GLU A 317 7.84 -21.53 8.89
C GLU A 317 8.31 -22.20 7.60
N HIS A 318 7.54 -22.06 6.53
CA HIS A 318 7.84 -22.65 5.23
C HIS A 318 9.03 -21.99 4.52
N THR A 319 9.24 -20.68 4.70
CA THR A 319 10.12 -19.90 3.81
C THR A 319 11.43 -19.43 4.44
N MET A 320 11.49 -19.28 5.77
CA MET A 320 12.57 -18.55 6.44
C MET A 320 13.97 -19.07 6.15
N GLU A 321 14.19 -20.37 6.20
CA GLU A 321 15.50 -20.96 5.88
C GLU A 321 16.01 -20.54 4.48
N ARG A 322 15.09 -20.45 3.52
CA ARG A 322 15.41 -20.05 2.15
C ARG A 322 15.62 -18.56 2.01
N PHE A 323 14.88 -17.74 2.76
CA PHE A 323 15.15 -16.30 2.85
C PHE A 323 16.53 -16.02 3.47
N GLU A 324 16.92 -16.71 4.52
CA GLU A 324 18.24 -16.57 5.13
C GLU A 324 19.35 -16.95 4.15
N LYS A 325 19.18 -18.03 3.38
CA LYS A 325 20.12 -18.40 2.30
C LYS A 325 20.25 -17.31 1.23
N LEU A 326 19.13 -16.64 0.85
CA LEU A 326 19.18 -15.51 -0.08
C LEU A 326 19.85 -14.29 0.55
N ALA A 327 19.50 -13.94 1.79
CA ALA A 327 20.07 -12.80 2.49
C ALA A 327 21.61 -12.95 2.65
N ASN A 328 22.10 -14.15 2.98
CA ASN A 328 23.53 -14.43 3.08
C ASN A 328 24.25 -14.27 1.73
N LYS A 329 23.59 -14.62 0.61
CA LYS A 329 24.16 -14.40 -0.73
C LYS A 329 24.17 -12.93 -1.16
N ILE A 330 23.35 -12.08 -0.54
CA ILE A 330 23.32 -10.64 -0.82
C ILE A 330 24.39 -9.93 0.01
N LYS A 331 24.66 -10.40 1.22
CA LYS A 331 25.67 -9.83 2.14
C LYS A 331 27.12 -10.12 1.71
N ASN A 332 27.32 -11.25 1.02
CA ASN A 332 28.61 -11.70 0.48
C ASN A 332 28.75 -11.27 -1.00
#